data_a5638ba647062655f45f091a242188fd
#
_entry.id   a5638ba647062655f45f091a242188fd
#
_cell.length_a   1.000
_cell.length_b   1.000
_cell.length_c   1.000
_cell.angle_alpha   90.00
_cell.angle_beta   90.00
_cell.angle_gamma   90.00
#
_symmetry.space_group_name_H-M   'P 1'
#
loop_
_entity.id
_entity.type
_entity.pdbx_description
1 polymer ?
#
loop_
_entity_poly.entity_id
_entity_poly.type
_entity_poly.pdbx_seq_one_letter_code
_entity_poly.pdbx_strand_id
1 'polypeptide(L)'
;MKPIWIVDDDQSIRWVLEKTLARENLPCRTFESAAEALIALETESPQVLVSDIRMPGGATANAGLELLEAAKLRYPGLPVIIMTAFSDLESAVSAFQGGAFEYLPKPFDVDQAVELIRRAVDESLREAALEEKVEASPEILGQAPAMQDVFRAIGRLAQSNVTVLITGESGSGKELVARALHRHSPRAAQPFIALNTAAIPKDLLESELFGHERGAFTGAQSMRRGRFEQAENGTLFLDEIGDMPSELQTRLLRVLSDGHFYRVGGHSPMKANVRVIAATHQNLEELARQGLFREDLYHRLNVIRLRLPPLRERAEDIPLLTRNFLQKSARELGVDSKRMSDAAMKLLVTLAFPGNVRQLENLCHWLTVMAPAQVVEIKDLPPEMRGAAQDSVPSRTPGRPISSLEVAAGGDPLRAEANEAARAPATSDAEKWQTELERTAAHMLALDRHDVMDALTRQFESTLIRMALRHTGGRRIEAAQRLGIGRNTITRKIQDLGLEESSR
;
A
#
# COMPACT_ATOMS: atom_id res chain seq x y z
N MET A 1 -45.00 9.36 -5.09
CA MET A 1 -43.57 9.25 -4.75
C MET A 1 -43.25 10.39 -3.81
N LYS A 2 -42.63 10.11 -2.66
CA LYS A 2 -42.20 11.14 -1.74
C LYS A 2 -41.00 11.92 -2.35
N PRO A 3 -40.78 13.20 -1.95
CA PRO A 3 -39.66 13.97 -2.49
C PRO A 3 -38.32 13.40 -2.00
N ILE A 4 -37.28 13.52 -2.84
CA ILE A 4 -35.90 13.31 -2.47
C ILE A 4 -35.42 14.58 -1.77
N TRP A 5 -34.83 14.46 -0.60
CA TRP A 5 -34.28 15.61 0.12
C TRP A 5 -32.78 15.72 -0.13
N ILE A 6 -32.35 16.95 -0.49
CA ILE A 6 -30.96 17.32 -0.73
C ILE A 6 -30.57 18.35 0.33
N VAL A 7 -29.61 18.02 1.14
CA VAL A 7 -29.13 18.87 2.25
C VAL A 7 -27.65 19.18 2.02
N ASP A 8 -27.33 20.41 1.73
CA ASP A 8 -25.97 20.87 1.41
C ASP A 8 -25.90 22.38 1.65
N ASP A 9 -24.82 22.93 2.17
CA ASP A 9 -24.64 24.36 2.36
C ASP A 9 -24.27 25.08 1.06
N ASP A 10 -23.68 24.34 0.08
CA ASP A 10 -23.35 24.88 -1.25
C ASP A 10 -24.58 24.97 -2.16
N GLN A 11 -24.99 26.21 -2.44
CA GLN A 11 -26.12 26.50 -3.34
C GLN A 11 -25.92 25.93 -4.75
N SER A 12 -24.68 25.89 -5.23
CA SER A 12 -24.37 25.40 -6.60
C SER A 12 -24.66 23.90 -6.70
N ILE A 13 -24.30 23.13 -5.68
CA ILE A 13 -24.55 21.68 -5.61
C ILE A 13 -26.05 21.42 -5.53
N ARG A 14 -26.77 22.13 -4.64
CA ARG A 14 -28.22 21.99 -4.53
C ARG A 14 -28.91 22.26 -5.87
N TRP A 15 -28.51 23.35 -6.55
CA TRP A 15 -29.10 23.73 -7.84
C TRP A 15 -28.84 22.71 -8.94
N VAL A 16 -27.60 22.18 -9.03
CA VAL A 16 -27.24 21.16 -10.02
C VAL A 16 -28.05 19.90 -9.83
N LEU A 17 -28.08 19.36 -8.60
CA LEU A 17 -28.86 18.16 -8.29
C LEU A 17 -30.36 18.37 -8.51
N GLU A 18 -30.93 19.50 -8.06
CA GLU A 18 -32.34 19.83 -8.30
C GLU A 18 -32.70 19.83 -9.79
N LYS A 19 -31.90 20.52 -10.61
CA LYS A 19 -32.16 20.59 -12.06
C LYS A 19 -32.02 19.24 -12.74
N THR A 20 -31.08 18.44 -12.31
CA THR A 20 -30.87 17.12 -12.91
C THR A 20 -31.96 16.13 -12.49
N LEU A 21 -32.34 16.10 -11.22
CA LEU A 21 -33.45 15.25 -10.75
C LEU A 21 -34.78 15.65 -11.36
N ALA A 22 -35.01 16.96 -11.59
CA ALA A 22 -36.18 17.42 -12.27
C ALA A 22 -36.27 16.96 -13.76
N ARG A 23 -35.14 16.85 -14.47
CA ARG A 23 -35.09 16.26 -15.82
C ARG A 23 -35.45 14.79 -15.83
N GLU A 24 -35.16 14.08 -14.74
CA GLU A 24 -35.45 12.66 -14.53
C GLU A 24 -36.83 12.39 -13.92
N ASN A 25 -37.65 13.44 -13.80
CA ASN A 25 -39.01 13.40 -13.17
C ASN A 25 -38.97 12.89 -11.71
N LEU A 26 -37.90 13.14 -10.99
CA LEU A 26 -37.75 12.81 -9.58
C LEU A 26 -38.03 14.07 -8.75
N PRO A 27 -39.14 14.11 -7.97
CA PRO A 27 -39.44 15.26 -7.14
C PRO A 27 -38.39 15.42 -6.04
N CYS A 28 -37.86 16.62 -5.86
CA CYS A 28 -36.87 16.90 -4.83
C CYS A 28 -37.22 18.16 -4.03
N ARG A 29 -36.67 18.23 -2.81
CA ARG A 29 -36.70 19.40 -1.93
C ARG A 29 -35.29 19.65 -1.40
N THR A 30 -34.87 20.90 -1.40
CA THR A 30 -33.51 21.30 -0.99
C THR A 30 -33.55 22.01 0.37
N PHE A 31 -32.50 21.80 1.17
CA PHE A 31 -32.28 22.43 2.47
C PHE A 31 -30.86 22.98 2.53
N GLU A 32 -30.69 24.12 3.18
CA GLU A 32 -29.39 24.78 3.34
C GLU A 32 -28.60 24.29 4.55
N SER A 33 -29.28 23.63 5.49
CA SER A 33 -28.67 23.15 6.70
C SER A 33 -29.32 21.86 7.20
N ALA A 34 -28.54 21.09 7.97
CA ALA A 34 -29.06 19.90 8.67
C ALA A 34 -30.19 20.27 9.65
N ALA A 35 -30.15 21.45 10.28
CA ALA A 35 -31.16 21.89 11.21
C ALA A 35 -32.54 22.06 10.57
N GLU A 36 -32.60 22.67 9.38
CA GLU A 36 -33.84 22.79 8.61
C GLU A 36 -34.40 21.44 8.21
N ALA A 37 -33.54 20.53 7.75
CA ALA A 37 -33.92 19.18 7.38
C ALA A 37 -34.44 18.37 8.59
N LEU A 38 -33.82 18.51 9.76
CA LEU A 38 -34.26 17.88 11.01
C LEU A 38 -35.67 18.34 11.41
N ILE A 39 -35.94 19.67 11.36
CA ILE A 39 -37.28 20.20 11.63
C ILE A 39 -38.30 19.62 10.65
N ALA A 40 -37.96 19.54 9.37
CA ALA A 40 -38.83 18.95 8.34
C ALA A 40 -39.08 17.47 8.59
N LEU A 41 -38.07 16.69 9.05
CA LEU A 41 -38.18 15.27 9.40
C LEU A 41 -39.19 15.01 10.55
N GLU A 42 -39.51 16.03 11.38
CA GLU A 42 -40.52 15.87 12.41
C GLU A 42 -41.93 15.68 11.84
N THR A 43 -42.21 16.25 10.70
CA THR A 43 -43.54 16.28 10.08
C THR A 43 -43.66 15.51 8.80
N GLU A 44 -42.55 15.33 8.07
CA GLU A 44 -42.52 14.69 6.74
C GLU A 44 -41.39 13.66 6.67
N SER A 45 -41.56 12.63 5.84
CA SER A 45 -40.50 11.68 5.54
C SER A 45 -40.14 11.70 4.05
N PRO A 46 -38.86 11.86 3.67
CA PRO A 46 -38.45 11.80 2.26
C PRO A 46 -38.46 10.35 1.72
N GLN A 47 -38.35 10.23 0.39
CA GLN A 47 -38.10 8.94 -0.25
C GLN A 47 -36.64 8.50 -0.09
N VAL A 48 -35.72 9.47 -0.29
CA VAL A 48 -34.27 9.35 -0.11
C VAL A 48 -33.77 10.64 0.51
N LEU A 49 -32.80 10.56 1.39
CA LEU A 49 -32.08 11.71 1.92
C LEU A 49 -30.66 11.73 1.36
N VAL A 50 -30.27 12.85 0.73
CA VAL A 50 -28.92 13.11 0.23
C VAL A 50 -28.35 14.27 1.06
N SER A 51 -27.30 14.04 1.84
CA SER A 51 -26.79 15.03 2.78
C SER A 51 -25.28 15.17 2.70
N ASP A 52 -24.77 16.41 2.75
CA ASP A 52 -23.37 16.64 3.04
C ASP A 52 -23.04 16.26 4.49
N ILE A 53 -21.82 15.77 4.72
CA ILE A 53 -21.32 15.48 6.08
C ILE A 53 -21.02 16.79 6.84
N ARG A 54 -20.36 17.74 6.17
CA ARG A 54 -19.81 18.95 6.80
C ARG A 54 -20.62 20.16 6.42
N MET A 55 -21.56 20.52 7.28
CA MET A 55 -22.35 21.72 7.12
C MET A 55 -22.21 22.63 8.36
N PRO A 56 -22.21 23.96 8.19
CA PRO A 56 -22.23 24.91 9.30
C PRO A 56 -23.53 24.79 10.11
N GLY A 57 -23.46 24.92 11.42
CA GLY A 57 -24.64 25.04 12.30
C GLY A 57 -25.03 23.78 13.07
N GLY A 58 -24.26 22.70 13.04
CA GLY A 58 -24.43 21.55 13.95
C GLY A 58 -23.68 21.71 15.27
N ALA A 59 -23.96 20.84 16.25
CA ALA A 59 -23.22 20.80 17.51
C ALA A 59 -21.77 20.35 17.32
N THR A 60 -21.50 19.63 16.21
CA THR A 60 -20.18 19.17 15.79
C THR A 60 -19.88 19.58 14.34
N ALA A 61 -18.64 19.44 13.90
CA ALA A 61 -18.26 19.67 12.49
C ALA A 61 -18.90 18.66 11.50
N ASN A 62 -19.67 17.69 11.99
CA ASN A 62 -20.25 16.57 11.23
C ASN A 62 -21.80 16.61 11.26
N ALA A 63 -22.41 17.77 11.05
CA ALA A 63 -23.85 17.97 11.07
C ALA A 63 -24.66 17.01 10.16
N GLY A 64 -24.05 16.57 9.04
CA GLY A 64 -24.66 15.58 8.14
C GLY A 64 -24.74 14.17 8.72
N LEU A 65 -23.79 13.78 9.60
CA LEU A 65 -23.86 12.51 10.31
C LEU A 65 -24.92 12.57 11.44
N GLU A 66 -25.06 13.72 12.11
CA GLU A 66 -26.12 13.96 13.10
C GLU A 66 -27.51 13.85 12.42
N LEU A 67 -27.64 14.42 11.22
CA LEU A 67 -28.85 14.32 10.42
C LEU A 67 -29.13 12.86 9.98
N LEU A 68 -28.09 12.11 9.58
CA LEU A 68 -28.18 10.69 9.24
C LEU A 68 -28.70 9.89 10.45
N GLU A 69 -28.08 10.08 11.63
CA GLU A 69 -28.47 9.38 12.85
C GLU A 69 -29.95 9.67 13.22
N ALA A 70 -30.34 10.95 13.20
CA ALA A 70 -31.71 11.35 13.48
C ALA A 70 -32.72 10.78 12.48
N ALA A 71 -32.35 10.79 11.19
CA ALA A 71 -33.20 10.24 10.12
C ALA A 71 -33.39 8.72 10.30
N LYS A 72 -32.33 7.98 10.62
CA LYS A 72 -32.37 6.53 10.84
C LYS A 72 -33.09 6.14 12.12
N LEU A 73 -32.96 6.92 13.18
CA LEU A 73 -33.67 6.70 14.44
C LEU A 73 -35.19 6.78 14.22
N ARG A 74 -35.62 7.75 13.42
CA ARG A 74 -37.05 8.00 13.19
C ARG A 74 -37.62 7.13 12.04
N TYR A 75 -36.82 6.89 11.00
CA TYR A 75 -37.16 6.13 9.81
C TYR A 75 -36.07 5.11 9.48
N PRO A 76 -36.03 3.97 10.18
CA PRO A 76 -34.94 2.97 9.99
C PRO A 76 -34.74 2.51 8.55
N GLY A 77 -35.83 2.40 7.77
CA GLY A 77 -35.81 2.02 6.35
C GLY A 77 -35.47 3.13 5.35
N LEU A 78 -35.27 4.38 5.80
CA LEU A 78 -34.95 5.49 4.90
C LEU A 78 -33.54 5.34 4.31
N PRO A 79 -33.36 5.21 2.97
CA PRO A 79 -32.06 5.28 2.36
C PRO A 79 -31.48 6.67 2.47
N VAL A 80 -30.25 6.76 3.00
CA VAL A 80 -29.51 8.01 3.14
C VAL A 80 -28.21 7.92 2.35
N ILE A 81 -27.99 8.87 1.43
CA ILE A 81 -26.75 9.03 0.68
C ILE A 81 -25.98 10.19 1.31
N ILE A 82 -24.73 9.94 1.68
CA ILE A 82 -23.87 10.94 2.30
C ILE A 82 -22.89 11.51 1.28
N MET A 83 -22.84 12.84 1.15
CA MET A 83 -21.84 13.54 0.35
C MET A 83 -20.70 13.99 1.26
N THR A 84 -19.45 13.92 0.77
CA THR A 84 -18.28 14.36 1.53
C THR A 84 -17.27 15.07 0.63
N ALA A 85 -16.74 16.20 1.09
CA ALA A 85 -15.69 16.97 0.41
C ALA A 85 -14.29 16.33 0.65
N PHE A 86 -14.14 15.51 1.66
CA PHE A 86 -12.88 14.83 1.99
C PHE A 86 -13.12 13.33 2.05
N SER A 87 -12.40 12.66 1.22
CA SER A 87 -12.44 11.21 1.10
C SER A 87 -11.55 10.57 2.16
N ASP A 88 -11.87 10.77 3.42
CA ASP A 88 -11.25 9.98 4.47
C ASP A 88 -12.08 8.72 4.73
N LEU A 89 -11.40 7.67 5.11
CA LEU A 89 -12.00 6.39 5.39
C LEU A 89 -13.02 6.49 6.55
N GLU A 90 -12.74 7.30 7.56
CA GLU A 90 -13.60 7.45 8.73
C GLU A 90 -14.96 8.01 8.39
N SER A 91 -15.01 9.10 7.61
CA SER A 91 -16.27 9.70 7.19
C SER A 91 -17.10 8.73 6.37
N ALA A 92 -16.49 8.00 5.43
CA ALA A 92 -17.18 6.99 4.62
C ALA A 92 -17.67 5.83 5.50
N VAL A 93 -16.82 5.29 6.36
CA VAL A 93 -17.18 4.17 7.24
C VAL A 93 -18.19 4.58 8.30
N SER A 94 -18.04 5.77 8.89
CA SER A 94 -19.03 6.31 9.84
C SER A 94 -20.40 6.48 9.20
N ALA A 95 -20.46 6.94 7.95
CA ALA A 95 -21.68 7.02 7.18
C ALA A 95 -22.34 5.64 6.99
N PHE A 96 -21.56 4.62 6.60
CA PHE A 96 -22.08 3.25 6.46
C PHE A 96 -22.47 2.63 7.80
N GLN A 97 -21.72 2.89 8.88
CA GLN A 97 -22.08 2.43 10.23
C GLN A 97 -23.36 3.09 10.76
N GLY A 98 -23.53 4.39 10.45
CA GLY A 98 -24.77 5.11 10.72
C GLY A 98 -25.97 4.63 9.86
N GLY A 99 -25.78 3.62 9.02
CA GLY A 99 -26.82 3.05 8.16
C GLY A 99 -27.02 3.84 6.87
N ALA A 100 -26.06 4.60 6.38
CA ALA A 100 -26.11 5.20 5.06
C ALA A 100 -26.22 4.11 3.97
N PHE A 101 -27.04 4.38 2.99
CA PHE A 101 -27.20 3.51 1.82
C PHE A 101 -25.94 3.47 0.97
N GLU A 102 -25.36 4.67 0.72
CA GLU A 102 -24.12 4.83 -0.01
C GLU A 102 -23.52 6.21 0.29
N TYR A 103 -22.26 6.45 -0.11
CA TYR A 103 -21.68 7.78 -0.07
C TYR A 103 -21.27 8.27 -1.46
N LEU A 104 -21.27 9.59 -1.64
CA LEU A 104 -20.96 10.28 -2.88
C LEU A 104 -19.79 11.25 -2.64
N PRO A 105 -18.58 10.94 -3.12
CA PRO A 105 -17.42 11.81 -2.91
C PRO A 105 -17.50 13.05 -3.79
N LYS A 106 -17.21 14.22 -3.22
CA LYS A 106 -17.10 15.51 -3.93
C LYS A 106 -15.65 15.72 -4.40
N PRO A 107 -15.38 16.14 -5.66
CA PRO A 107 -16.35 16.39 -6.71
C PRO A 107 -16.90 15.09 -7.34
N PHE A 108 -18.15 15.08 -7.72
CA PHE A 108 -18.81 13.91 -8.31
C PHE A 108 -19.30 14.20 -9.72
N ASP A 109 -19.42 13.15 -10.52
CA ASP A 109 -20.14 13.16 -11.79
C ASP A 109 -21.65 13.17 -11.54
N VAL A 110 -22.36 14.04 -12.22
CA VAL A 110 -23.80 14.25 -12.02
C VAL A 110 -24.60 13.03 -12.43
N ASP A 111 -24.19 12.33 -13.50
CA ASP A 111 -24.90 11.14 -13.98
C ASP A 111 -24.73 9.98 -13.00
N GLN A 112 -23.52 9.85 -12.39
CA GLN A 112 -23.28 8.88 -11.31
C GLN A 112 -24.13 9.18 -10.06
N ALA A 113 -24.25 10.46 -9.69
CA ALA A 113 -25.10 10.85 -8.57
C ALA A 113 -26.57 10.49 -8.81
N VAL A 114 -27.09 10.71 -9.99
CA VAL A 114 -28.47 10.36 -10.38
C VAL A 114 -28.68 8.85 -10.36
N GLU A 115 -27.76 8.07 -10.91
CA GLU A 115 -27.83 6.61 -10.88
C GLU A 115 -27.84 6.07 -9.44
N LEU A 116 -27.02 6.65 -8.58
CA LEU A 116 -26.98 6.29 -7.17
C LEU A 116 -28.29 6.62 -6.45
N ILE A 117 -28.85 7.79 -6.70
CA ILE A 117 -30.13 8.21 -6.13
C ILE A 117 -31.26 7.29 -6.62
N ARG A 118 -31.28 6.89 -7.90
CA ARG A 118 -32.25 5.90 -8.42
C ARG A 118 -32.16 4.57 -7.70
N ARG A 119 -30.96 4.04 -7.51
CA ARG A 119 -30.77 2.80 -6.72
C ARG A 119 -31.28 2.95 -5.28
N ALA A 120 -31.05 4.09 -4.66
CA ALA A 120 -31.56 4.38 -3.33
C ALA A 120 -33.08 4.49 -3.30
N VAL A 121 -33.72 5.06 -4.34
CA VAL A 121 -35.16 5.09 -4.50
C VAL A 121 -35.73 3.68 -4.62
N ASP A 122 -35.11 2.82 -5.43
CA ASP A 122 -35.52 1.43 -5.58
C ASP A 122 -35.38 0.64 -4.26
N GLU A 123 -34.32 0.90 -3.51
CA GLU A 123 -34.07 0.26 -2.22
C GLU A 123 -35.03 0.79 -1.12
N SER A 124 -35.40 2.10 -1.15
CA SER A 124 -36.36 2.65 -0.19
C SER A 124 -37.73 1.97 -0.25
N LEU A 125 -38.00 1.23 -1.31
CA LEU A 125 -39.19 0.40 -1.48
C LEU A 125 -39.01 -1.01 -0.87
N ARG A 126 -37.81 -1.33 -0.36
CA ARG A 126 -37.43 -2.70 0.03
C ARG A 126 -37.04 -2.95 1.48
N GLU A 127 -36.95 -1.98 2.35
CA GLU A 127 -36.76 -2.31 3.78
C GLU A 127 -35.57 -1.75 4.59
N ALA A 128 -35.79 -1.72 5.88
CA ALA A 128 -35.06 -1.09 6.96
C ALA A 128 -34.16 -2.02 7.80
N ALA A 129 -33.14 -1.49 8.38
CA ALA A 129 -32.58 -1.65 9.74
C ALA A 129 -31.10 -2.04 9.93
N LEU A 130 -30.39 -1.28 10.68
CA LEU A 130 -29.67 -1.39 11.98
C LEU A 130 -28.25 -0.79 12.12
N GLU A 131 -28.00 -0.17 13.20
CA GLU A 131 -27.04 0.76 13.86
C GLU A 131 -25.73 0.11 14.40
N GLU A 132 -24.64 0.74 14.89
CA GLU A 132 -24.08 1.97 15.45
C GLU A 132 -22.56 1.96 15.76
N LYS A 133 -21.89 3.11 15.74
CA LYS A 133 -20.70 3.80 16.32
C LYS A 133 -19.37 3.18 16.76
N VAL A 134 -18.25 3.94 16.56
CA VAL A 134 -17.22 4.51 17.50
C VAL A 134 -16.06 5.27 16.79
N GLU A 135 -15.54 6.35 17.38
CA GLU A 135 -14.56 7.34 16.90
C GLU A 135 -13.07 6.91 16.93
N ALA A 136 -12.27 7.31 15.95
CA ALA A 136 -10.79 7.46 16.01
C ALA A 136 -10.17 8.10 14.75
N SER A 137 -8.93 8.63 14.82
CA SER A 137 -8.21 9.37 13.76
C SER A 137 -8.00 8.62 12.44
N PRO A 138 -8.00 9.30 11.26
CA PRO A 138 -7.88 8.65 9.96
C PRO A 138 -6.51 8.00 9.76
N GLU A 139 -6.47 6.67 9.70
CA GLU A 139 -5.24 5.91 9.44
C GLU A 139 -4.93 5.80 7.94
N ILE A 140 -5.96 5.89 7.09
CA ILE A 140 -5.82 5.81 5.65
C ILE A 140 -6.31 7.10 5.02
N LEU A 141 -5.43 7.77 4.29
CA LEU A 141 -5.71 9.00 3.55
C LEU A 141 -5.77 8.72 2.05
N GLY A 142 -6.73 9.32 1.35
CA GLY A 142 -6.83 9.24 -0.10
C GLY A 142 -8.04 10.00 -0.62
N GLN A 143 -7.83 10.76 -1.70
CA GLN A 143 -8.88 11.51 -2.43
C GLN A 143 -9.08 10.95 -3.84
N ALA A 144 -8.09 10.20 -4.34
CA ALA A 144 -8.14 9.63 -5.67
C ALA A 144 -9.36 8.71 -5.86
N PRO A 145 -10.05 8.73 -7.02
CA PRO A 145 -11.21 7.88 -7.28
C PRO A 145 -10.97 6.41 -7.00
N ALA A 146 -9.78 5.90 -7.35
CA ALA A 146 -9.40 4.51 -7.09
C ALA A 146 -9.36 4.16 -5.59
N MET A 147 -9.01 5.12 -4.71
CA MET A 147 -9.06 4.93 -3.25
C MET A 147 -10.49 5.00 -2.71
N GLN A 148 -11.35 5.80 -3.34
CA GLN A 148 -12.76 5.87 -2.98
C GLN A 148 -13.47 4.52 -3.16
N ASP A 149 -13.13 3.79 -4.22
CA ASP A 149 -13.65 2.42 -4.44
C ASP A 149 -13.20 1.48 -3.33
N VAL A 150 -11.95 1.60 -2.87
CA VAL A 150 -11.43 0.84 -1.73
C VAL A 150 -12.20 1.20 -0.46
N PHE A 151 -12.46 2.48 -0.18
CA PHE A 151 -13.19 2.92 1.01
C PHE A 151 -14.63 2.41 1.00
N ARG A 152 -15.33 2.50 -0.13
CA ARG A 152 -16.67 1.91 -0.30
C ARG A 152 -16.67 0.40 -0.02
N ALA A 153 -15.69 -0.30 -0.57
CA ALA A 153 -15.55 -1.73 -0.32
C ALA A 153 -15.29 -2.04 1.16
N ILE A 154 -14.41 -1.29 1.83
CA ILE A 154 -14.16 -1.44 3.28
C ILE A 154 -15.46 -1.22 4.07
N GLY A 155 -16.22 -0.15 3.79
CA GLY A 155 -17.49 0.12 4.46
C GLY A 155 -18.48 -1.03 4.36
N ARG A 156 -18.66 -1.59 3.15
CA ARG A 156 -19.56 -2.74 2.91
C ARG A 156 -19.07 -4.04 3.57
N LEU A 157 -17.78 -4.28 3.55
CA LEU A 157 -17.16 -5.50 4.08
C LEU A 157 -16.91 -5.48 5.58
N ALA A 158 -16.90 -4.30 6.19
CA ALA A 158 -16.65 -4.13 7.61
C ALA A 158 -17.61 -4.96 8.47
N GLN A 159 -18.90 -4.96 8.17
CA GLN A 159 -19.93 -5.70 8.91
C GLN A 159 -19.97 -7.21 8.60
N SER A 160 -19.18 -7.68 7.65
CA SER A 160 -19.17 -9.06 7.20
C SER A 160 -18.05 -9.87 7.86
N ASN A 161 -18.28 -11.16 8.11
CA ASN A 161 -17.25 -12.10 8.57
C ASN A 161 -16.57 -12.85 7.42
N VAL A 162 -16.81 -12.46 6.18
CA VAL A 162 -16.27 -13.13 4.99
C VAL A 162 -14.75 -12.94 4.91
N THR A 163 -14.05 -13.94 4.39
CA THR A 163 -12.63 -13.86 4.07
C THR A 163 -12.39 -12.81 2.99
N VAL A 164 -11.41 -11.93 3.20
CA VAL A 164 -11.03 -10.87 2.26
C VAL A 164 -9.59 -11.10 1.81
N LEU A 165 -9.36 -11.09 0.50
CA LEU A 165 -8.04 -11.11 -0.10
C LEU A 165 -7.67 -9.70 -0.58
N ILE A 166 -6.69 -9.08 0.06
CA ILE A 166 -6.16 -7.77 -0.31
C ILE A 166 -4.99 -7.97 -1.27
N THR A 167 -5.10 -7.45 -2.49
CA THR A 167 -4.03 -7.51 -3.49
C THR A 167 -3.48 -6.11 -3.77
N GLY A 168 -2.16 -5.99 -3.94
CA GLY A 168 -1.52 -4.70 -4.25
C GLY A 168 -0.02 -4.76 -4.02
N GLU A 169 0.71 -3.88 -4.66
CA GLU A 169 2.16 -3.82 -4.59
C GLU A 169 2.68 -3.65 -3.15
N SER A 170 3.95 -3.99 -2.94
CA SER A 170 4.60 -3.77 -1.64
C SER A 170 4.60 -2.28 -1.29
N GLY A 171 4.35 -1.97 -0.02
CA GLY A 171 4.31 -0.58 0.46
C GLY A 171 3.06 0.21 0.07
N SER A 172 2.04 -0.39 -0.56
CA SER A 172 0.78 0.29 -0.92
C SER A 172 -0.15 0.57 0.27
N GLY A 173 0.03 -0.11 1.42
CA GLY A 173 -0.78 0.07 2.64
C GLY A 173 -1.75 -1.07 2.94
N LYS A 174 -1.51 -2.30 2.45
CA LYS A 174 -2.39 -3.48 2.65
C LYS A 174 -2.73 -3.75 4.11
N GLU A 175 -1.76 -3.60 5.03
CA GLU A 175 -1.98 -3.81 6.45
C GLU A 175 -2.92 -2.76 7.06
N LEU A 176 -2.82 -1.48 6.64
CA LEU A 176 -3.72 -0.42 7.10
C LEU A 176 -5.17 -0.71 6.70
N VAL A 177 -5.38 -1.22 5.48
CA VAL A 177 -6.70 -1.65 5.00
C VAL A 177 -7.23 -2.82 5.84
N ALA A 178 -6.38 -3.80 6.18
CA ALA A 178 -6.78 -4.92 7.04
C ALA A 178 -7.15 -4.45 8.46
N ARG A 179 -6.39 -3.52 9.03
CA ARG A 179 -6.70 -2.90 10.33
C ARG A 179 -8.01 -2.12 10.29
N ALA A 180 -8.28 -1.38 9.21
CA ALA A 180 -9.54 -0.67 9.02
C ALA A 180 -10.73 -1.64 8.92
N LEU A 181 -10.62 -2.73 8.15
CA LEU A 181 -11.63 -3.78 8.08
C LEU A 181 -11.93 -4.43 9.44
N HIS A 182 -10.92 -4.57 10.29
CA HIS A 182 -11.09 -5.08 11.65
C HIS A 182 -11.75 -4.05 12.57
N ARG A 183 -11.23 -2.81 12.60
CA ARG A 183 -11.68 -1.72 13.48
C ARG A 183 -13.16 -1.41 13.30
N HIS A 184 -13.63 -1.47 12.06
CA HIS A 184 -15.02 -1.17 11.72
C HIS A 184 -15.92 -2.42 11.65
N SER A 185 -15.43 -3.57 12.17
CA SER A 185 -16.19 -4.81 12.20
C SER A 185 -16.87 -5.05 13.56
N PRO A 186 -17.83 -5.98 13.65
CA PRO A 186 -18.39 -6.40 14.93
C PRO A 186 -17.33 -6.98 15.89
N ARG A 187 -16.14 -7.29 15.39
CA ARG A 187 -15.00 -7.82 16.15
C ARG A 187 -13.98 -6.74 16.54
N ALA A 188 -14.30 -5.45 16.41
CA ALA A 188 -13.38 -4.34 16.69
C ALA A 188 -12.76 -4.35 18.09
N ALA A 189 -13.53 -4.80 19.10
CA ALA A 189 -13.06 -4.94 20.47
C ALA A 189 -12.26 -6.24 20.73
N GLN A 190 -12.13 -7.12 19.73
CA GLN A 190 -11.44 -8.39 19.84
C GLN A 190 -10.00 -8.29 19.29
N PRO A 191 -9.12 -9.29 19.52
CA PRO A 191 -7.75 -9.21 19.06
C PRO A 191 -7.62 -9.10 17.53
N PHE A 192 -6.74 -8.20 17.08
CA PHE A 192 -6.21 -8.17 15.73
C PHE A 192 -4.78 -8.71 15.74
N ILE A 193 -4.58 -9.88 15.16
CA ILE A 193 -3.28 -10.54 15.11
C ILE A 193 -2.77 -10.49 13.67
N ALA A 194 -1.64 -9.80 13.46
CA ALA A 194 -0.97 -9.74 12.15
C ALA A 194 0.22 -10.71 12.12
N LEU A 195 0.37 -11.40 11.00
CA LEU A 195 1.47 -12.30 10.73
C LEU A 195 1.95 -12.10 9.31
N ASN A 196 3.23 -11.75 9.13
CA ASN A 196 3.87 -11.74 7.82
C ASN A 196 4.53 -13.10 7.58
N THR A 197 4.03 -13.85 6.59
CA THR A 197 4.49 -15.22 6.31
C THR A 197 5.88 -15.25 5.69
N ALA A 198 6.31 -14.20 5.00
CA ALA A 198 7.65 -14.08 4.42
C ALA A 198 8.73 -13.74 5.46
N ALA A 199 8.35 -13.12 6.59
CA ALA A 199 9.31 -12.68 7.60
C ALA A 199 9.73 -13.79 8.59
N ILE A 200 9.04 -14.93 8.58
CA ILE A 200 9.28 -16.04 9.52
C ILE A 200 9.94 -17.20 8.78
N PRO A 201 11.02 -17.78 9.32
CA PRO A 201 11.62 -19.00 8.77
C PRO A 201 10.57 -20.11 8.60
N LYS A 202 10.61 -20.83 7.47
CA LYS A 202 9.62 -21.84 7.11
C LYS A 202 9.41 -22.90 8.20
N ASP A 203 10.48 -23.32 8.84
CA ASP A 203 10.47 -24.34 9.91
C ASP A 203 9.75 -23.87 11.19
N LEU A 204 9.69 -22.56 11.41
CA LEU A 204 9.02 -21.95 12.59
C LEU A 204 7.59 -21.52 12.29
N LEU A 205 7.26 -21.26 11.01
CA LEU A 205 5.98 -20.69 10.62
C LEU A 205 4.80 -21.57 11.04
N GLU A 206 4.95 -22.89 10.99
CA GLU A 206 3.94 -23.84 11.42
C GLU A 206 3.63 -23.69 12.91
N SER A 207 4.67 -23.67 13.72
CA SER A 207 4.56 -23.50 15.17
C SER A 207 4.03 -22.13 15.57
N GLU A 208 4.39 -21.07 14.84
CA GLU A 208 3.84 -19.72 15.05
C GLU A 208 2.34 -19.67 14.71
N LEU A 209 1.91 -20.26 13.60
CA LEU A 209 0.50 -20.24 13.17
C LEU A 209 -0.39 -21.08 14.09
N PHE A 210 -0.03 -22.34 14.32
CA PHE A 210 -0.90 -23.33 14.96
C PHE A 210 -0.53 -23.65 16.41
N GLY A 211 0.63 -23.16 16.88
CA GLY A 211 1.16 -23.53 18.18
C GLY A 211 1.77 -24.92 18.24
N HIS A 212 2.36 -25.28 19.35
CA HIS A 212 2.93 -26.60 19.56
C HIS A 212 2.69 -27.13 20.97
N GLU A 213 2.61 -28.44 21.08
CA GLU A 213 2.61 -29.14 22.35
C GLU A 213 4.03 -29.34 22.84
N ARG A 214 4.17 -29.59 24.17
CA ARG A 214 5.46 -29.93 24.77
C ARG A 214 6.03 -31.21 24.14
N GLY A 215 7.27 -31.13 23.66
CA GLY A 215 7.96 -32.27 23.04
C GLY A 215 7.66 -32.44 21.53
N ALA A 216 6.96 -31.53 20.90
CA ALA A 216 6.60 -31.60 19.48
C ALA A 216 7.83 -31.62 18.54
N PHE A 217 8.93 -30.99 18.94
CA PHE A 217 10.22 -30.99 18.24
C PHE A 217 11.37 -30.72 19.21
N THR A 218 12.59 -30.89 18.74
CA THR A 218 13.80 -30.63 19.56
C THR A 218 13.85 -29.14 19.94
N GLY A 219 13.65 -28.83 21.22
CA GLY A 219 13.54 -27.47 21.75
C GLY A 219 12.14 -27.06 22.23
N ALA A 220 11.09 -27.83 21.97
CA ALA A 220 9.73 -27.60 22.47
C ALA A 220 9.61 -27.95 23.96
N GLN A 221 10.22 -27.17 24.85
CA GLN A 221 10.23 -27.42 26.29
C GLN A 221 8.89 -27.19 26.99
N SER A 222 8.06 -26.30 26.43
CA SER A 222 6.73 -25.94 26.92
C SER A 222 5.73 -25.84 25.77
N MET A 223 4.43 -25.97 26.08
CA MET A 223 3.36 -25.72 25.14
C MET A 223 3.30 -24.23 24.81
N ARG A 224 3.11 -23.88 23.54
CA ARG A 224 2.94 -22.49 23.06
C ARG A 224 1.68 -22.33 22.21
N ARG A 225 0.89 -21.27 22.50
CA ARG A 225 -0.30 -20.92 21.73
C ARG A 225 0.08 -20.34 20.38
N GLY A 226 -0.57 -20.81 19.30
CA GLY A 226 -0.41 -20.29 17.95
C GLY A 226 -1.20 -19.00 17.70
N ARG A 227 -0.97 -18.39 16.55
CA ARG A 227 -1.66 -17.15 16.13
C ARG A 227 -3.16 -17.35 15.95
N PHE A 228 -3.61 -18.52 15.47
CA PHE A 228 -5.04 -18.85 15.41
C PHE A 228 -5.69 -18.83 16.79
N GLU A 229 -5.01 -19.36 17.81
CA GLU A 229 -5.52 -19.31 19.19
C GLU A 229 -5.51 -17.90 19.78
N GLN A 230 -4.48 -17.10 19.46
CA GLN A 230 -4.37 -15.71 19.92
C GLN A 230 -5.43 -14.82 19.27
N ALA A 231 -5.85 -15.13 18.04
CA ALA A 231 -6.86 -14.41 17.30
C ALA A 231 -8.30 -14.91 17.56
N GLU A 232 -8.50 -15.76 18.54
CA GLU A 232 -9.82 -16.35 18.85
C GLU A 232 -10.87 -15.24 19.07
N ASN A 233 -12.02 -15.37 18.41
CA ASN A 233 -13.12 -14.39 18.30
C ASN A 233 -12.73 -13.06 17.61
N GLY A 234 -11.48 -12.88 17.20
CA GLY A 234 -10.92 -11.69 16.58
C GLY A 234 -10.68 -11.86 15.08
N THR A 235 -9.61 -11.21 14.63
CA THR A 235 -9.19 -11.20 13.22
C THR A 235 -7.72 -11.62 13.10
N LEU A 236 -7.42 -12.56 12.21
CA LEU A 236 -6.07 -12.93 11.82
C LEU A 236 -5.77 -12.34 10.44
N PHE A 237 -4.76 -11.49 10.38
CA PHE A 237 -4.24 -10.93 9.15
C PHE A 237 -2.98 -11.70 8.73
N LEU A 238 -3.03 -12.31 7.54
CA LEU A 238 -1.93 -13.06 6.93
C LEU A 238 -1.34 -12.22 5.79
N ASP A 239 -0.22 -11.58 6.06
CA ASP A 239 0.48 -10.80 5.03
C ASP A 239 1.43 -11.69 4.23
N GLU A 240 1.59 -11.37 2.95
CA GLU A 240 2.42 -12.09 1.96
C GLU A 240 2.09 -13.58 1.88
N ILE A 241 0.78 -13.90 1.81
CA ILE A 241 0.27 -15.29 1.79
C ILE A 241 0.83 -16.11 0.62
N GLY A 242 1.28 -15.47 -0.47
CA GLY A 242 1.89 -16.14 -1.63
C GLY A 242 3.21 -16.84 -1.31
N ASP A 243 3.91 -16.44 -0.25
CA ASP A 243 5.18 -17.05 0.19
C ASP A 243 4.98 -18.23 1.15
N MET A 244 3.72 -18.60 1.45
CA MET A 244 3.40 -19.69 2.36
C MET A 244 3.85 -21.05 1.79
N PRO A 245 4.61 -21.87 2.53
CA PRO A 245 4.99 -23.22 2.12
C PRO A 245 3.77 -24.12 1.83
N SER A 246 3.89 -25.00 0.84
CA SER A 246 2.79 -25.87 0.35
C SER A 246 2.16 -26.75 1.45
N GLU A 247 2.96 -27.21 2.40
CA GLU A 247 2.49 -28.00 3.55
C GLU A 247 1.55 -27.19 4.44
N LEU A 248 1.89 -25.93 4.68
CA LEU A 248 1.07 -25.02 5.49
C LEU A 248 -0.18 -24.55 4.76
N GLN A 249 -0.12 -24.44 3.42
CA GLN A 249 -1.31 -24.16 2.61
C GLN A 249 -2.39 -25.23 2.82
N THR A 250 -2.00 -26.52 2.91
CA THR A 250 -2.94 -27.61 3.19
C THR A 250 -3.58 -27.50 4.58
N ARG A 251 -2.79 -27.11 5.58
CA ARG A 251 -3.31 -26.92 6.95
C ARG A 251 -4.23 -25.70 7.03
N LEU A 252 -3.83 -24.58 6.42
CA LEU A 252 -4.65 -23.37 6.37
C LEU A 252 -6.00 -23.66 5.68
N LEU A 253 -6.01 -24.42 4.58
CA LEU A 253 -7.24 -24.81 3.90
C LEU A 253 -8.20 -25.55 4.84
N ARG A 254 -7.69 -26.49 5.64
CA ARG A 254 -8.52 -27.21 6.62
C ARG A 254 -9.15 -26.26 7.64
N VAL A 255 -8.37 -25.29 8.15
CA VAL A 255 -8.91 -24.32 9.10
C VAL A 255 -10.03 -23.47 8.46
N LEU A 256 -9.80 -23.03 7.23
CA LEU A 256 -10.78 -22.20 6.51
C LEU A 256 -12.03 -22.98 6.09
N SER A 257 -11.92 -24.31 5.88
CA SER A 257 -13.04 -25.18 5.45
C SER A 257 -13.80 -25.75 6.64
N ASP A 258 -13.07 -26.34 7.58
CA ASP A 258 -13.65 -27.14 8.67
C ASP A 258 -13.76 -26.37 9.99
N GLY A 259 -13.09 -25.21 10.08
CA GLY A 259 -13.05 -24.39 11.29
C GLY A 259 -12.27 -25.03 12.43
N HIS A 260 -11.40 -26.00 12.16
CA HIS A 260 -10.60 -26.69 13.17
C HIS A 260 -9.14 -26.83 12.76
N PHE A 261 -8.26 -26.84 13.74
CA PHE A 261 -6.82 -27.07 13.55
C PHE A 261 -6.25 -27.92 14.70
N TYR A 262 -5.01 -28.33 14.54
CA TYR A 262 -4.24 -29.08 15.55
C TYR A 262 -2.93 -28.36 15.81
N ARG A 263 -2.49 -28.33 17.07
CA ARG A 263 -1.14 -27.92 17.41
C ARG A 263 -0.12 -28.89 16.82
N VAL A 264 1.09 -28.44 16.58
CA VAL A 264 2.20 -29.30 16.18
C VAL A 264 2.47 -30.32 17.30
N GLY A 265 2.50 -31.61 16.95
CA GLY A 265 2.60 -32.70 17.93
C GLY A 265 1.34 -32.98 18.75
N GLY A 266 0.24 -32.25 18.52
CA GLY A 266 -1.03 -32.46 19.22
C GLY A 266 -2.04 -33.26 18.42
N HIS A 267 -2.93 -34.00 19.13
CA HIS A 267 -3.99 -34.81 18.55
C HIS A 267 -5.40 -34.26 18.83
N SER A 268 -5.52 -33.27 19.70
CA SER A 268 -6.82 -32.70 20.06
C SER A 268 -7.20 -31.60 19.05
N PRO A 269 -8.39 -31.69 18.40
CA PRO A 269 -8.86 -30.66 17.49
C PRO A 269 -9.24 -29.38 18.26
N MET A 270 -8.83 -28.24 17.77
CA MET A 270 -9.14 -26.93 18.31
C MET A 270 -10.04 -26.18 17.32
N LYS A 271 -11.09 -25.56 17.82
CA LYS A 271 -12.00 -24.76 16.99
C LYS A 271 -11.40 -23.37 16.76
N ALA A 272 -11.45 -22.89 15.52
CA ALA A 272 -11.02 -21.54 15.14
C ALA A 272 -12.24 -20.68 14.82
N ASN A 273 -12.62 -19.79 15.72
CA ASN A 273 -13.61 -18.74 15.42
C ASN A 273 -12.86 -17.44 15.11
N VAL A 274 -12.22 -17.37 13.94
CA VAL A 274 -11.35 -16.29 13.53
C VAL A 274 -11.78 -15.76 12.18
N ARG A 275 -11.92 -14.43 12.03
CA ARG A 275 -12.03 -13.79 10.72
C ARG A 275 -10.64 -13.76 10.09
N VAL A 276 -10.50 -14.31 8.88
CA VAL A 276 -9.22 -14.28 8.16
C VAL A 276 -9.22 -13.18 7.10
N ILE A 277 -8.20 -12.35 7.10
CA ILE A 277 -7.89 -11.39 6.04
C ILE A 277 -6.50 -11.78 5.52
N ALA A 278 -6.38 -12.02 4.23
CA ALA A 278 -5.10 -12.35 3.59
C ALA A 278 -4.64 -11.20 2.69
N ALA A 279 -3.32 -10.99 2.59
CA ALA A 279 -2.75 -10.00 1.69
C ALA A 279 -1.56 -10.56 0.91
N THR A 280 -1.37 -10.07 -0.31
CA THR A 280 -0.22 -10.42 -1.15
C THR A 280 0.05 -9.37 -2.20
N HIS A 281 1.31 -9.26 -2.62
CA HIS A 281 1.70 -8.52 -3.82
C HIS A 281 1.79 -9.42 -5.06
N GLN A 282 1.78 -10.75 -4.87
CA GLN A 282 1.96 -11.73 -5.94
C GLN A 282 0.62 -12.07 -6.62
N ASN A 283 0.69 -12.55 -7.84
CA ASN A 283 -0.47 -13.09 -8.56
C ASN A 283 -0.72 -14.54 -8.14
N LEU A 284 -1.61 -14.78 -7.15
CA LEU A 284 -1.91 -16.12 -6.66
C LEU A 284 -2.50 -17.04 -7.72
N GLU A 285 -3.23 -16.50 -8.69
CA GLU A 285 -3.78 -17.29 -9.80
C GLU A 285 -2.67 -17.87 -10.69
N GLU A 286 -1.63 -17.07 -10.94
CA GLU A 286 -0.46 -17.53 -11.68
C GLU A 286 0.37 -18.54 -10.87
N LEU A 287 0.55 -18.30 -9.56
CA LEU A 287 1.20 -19.27 -8.67
C LEU A 287 0.43 -20.59 -8.60
N ALA A 288 -0.90 -20.54 -8.63
CA ALA A 288 -1.72 -21.74 -8.65
C ALA A 288 -1.54 -22.53 -9.95
N ARG A 289 -1.50 -21.85 -11.13
CA ARG A 289 -1.20 -22.49 -12.42
C ARG A 289 0.19 -23.14 -12.46
N GLN A 290 1.16 -22.54 -11.78
CA GLN A 290 2.52 -23.08 -11.67
C GLN A 290 2.65 -24.19 -10.62
N GLY A 291 1.60 -24.52 -9.87
CA GLY A 291 1.61 -25.52 -8.79
C GLY A 291 2.35 -25.07 -7.51
N LEU A 292 2.73 -23.79 -7.41
CA LEU A 292 3.39 -23.21 -6.25
C LEU A 292 2.39 -22.80 -5.16
N PHE A 293 1.13 -22.56 -5.55
CA PHE A 293 0.02 -22.28 -4.64
C PHE A 293 -1.13 -23.25 -4.94
N ARG A 294 -1.81 -23.74 -3.92
CA ARG A 294 -2.94 -24.67 -4.12
C ARG A 294 -4.15 -23.92 -4.65
N GLU A 295 -4.76 -24.47 -5.68
CA GLU A 295 -5.95 -23.91 -6.32
C GLU A 295 -7.16 -23.88 -5.37
N ASP A 296 -7.35 -24.94 -4.57
CA ASP A 296 -8.44 -25.04 -3.59
C ASP A 296 -8.31 -23.97 -2.48
N LEU A 297 -7.11 -23.70 -2.00
CA LEU A 297 -6.84 -22.62 -1.04
C LEU A 297 -7.07 -21.24 -1.68
N TYR A 298 -6.61 -21.06 -2.93
CA TYR A 298 -6.84 -19.81 -3.65
C TYR A 298 -8.33 -19.47 -3.72
N HIS A 299 -9.18 -20.43 -4.12
CA HIS A 299 -10.64 -20.23 -4.17
C HIS A 299 -11.25 -19.95 -2.80
N ARG A 300 -10.73 -20.55 -1.73
CA ARG A 300 -11.23 -20.32 -0.37
C ARG A 300 -10.81 -18.95 0.20
N LEU A 301 -9.66 -18.42 -0.20
CA LEU A 301 -9.19 -17.08 0.16
C LEU A 301 -9.82 -15.99 -0.71
N ASN A 302 -10.03 -16.26 -1.99
CA ASN A 302 -10.50 -15.30 -2.98
C ASN A 302 -12.05 -15.22 -3.03
N VAL A 303 -12.70 -15.18 -1.86
CA VAL A 303 -14.16 -14.98 -1.79
C VAL A 303 -14.49 -13.54 -2.14
N ILE A 304 -13.75 -12.58 -1.56
CA ILE A 304 -13.82 -11.15 -1.91
C ILE A 304 -12.41 -10.64 -2.12
N ARG A 305 -12.17 -10.10 -3.32
CA ARG A 305 -10.89 -9.51 -3.69
C ARG A 305 -10.96 -8.00 -3.59
N LEU A 306 -10.07 -7.41 -2.79
CA LEU A 306 -9.89 -5.98 -2.67
C LEU A 306 -8.53 -5.58 -3.26
N ARG A 307 -8.55 -4.91 -4.41
CA ARG A 307 -7.33 -4.41 -5.05
C ARG A 307 -6.99 -3.03 -4.47
N LEU A 308 -5.79 -2.91 -3.92
CA LEU A 308 -5.23 -1.63 -3.48
C LEU A 308 -4.39 -1.03 -4.60
N PRO A 309 -4.73 0.18 -5.09
CA PRO A 309 -4.01 0.80 -6.20
C PRO A 309 -2.58 1.19 -5.77
N PRO A 310 -1.56 1.03 -6.63
CA PRO A 310 -0.23 1.58 -6.39
C PRO A 310 -0.26 3.10 -6.42
N LEU A 311 0.76 3.75 -5.81
CA LEU A 311 0.76 5.20 -5.63
C LEU A 311 0.71 5.98 -6.96
N ARG A 312 1.29 5.46 -8.03
CA ARG A 312 1.23 6.04 -9.38
C ARG A 312 -0.19 6.07 -9.99
N GLU A 313 -1.10 5.19 -9.59
CA GLU A 313 -2.51 5.19 -10.00
C GLU A 313 -3.38 6.15 -9.15
N ARG A 314 -2.79 6.73 -8.11
CA ARG A 314 -3.40 7.70 -7.18
C ARG A 314 -2.47 8.88 -6.90
N ALA A 315 -1.82 9.39 -7.93
CA ALA A 315 -0.85 10.50 -7.81
C ALA A 315 -1.45 11.77 -7.16
N GLU A 316 -2.77 11.95 -7.25
CA GLU A 316 -3.54 13.02 -6.60
C GLU A 316 -3.44 12.96 -5.07
N ASP A 317 -3.16 11.79 -4.49
CA ASP A 317 -3.02 11.62 -3.04
C ASP A 317 -1.63 12.02 -2.54
N ILE A 318 -0.62 12.12 -3.41
CA ILE A 318 0.78 12.41 -3.02
C ILE A 318 0.89 13.71 -2.22
N PRO A 319 0.26 14.84 -2.60
CA PRO A 319 0.36 16.06 -1.81
C PRO A 319 -0.20 15.93 -0.39
N LEU A 320 -1.34 15.24 -0.25
CA LEU A 320 -1.98 14.99 1.04
C LEU A 320 -1.12 14.10 1.92
N LEU A 321 -0.67 12.96 1.38
CA LEU A 321 0.20 12.00 2.07
C LEU A 321 1.52 12.65 2.49
N THR A 322 2.15 13.42 1.61
CA THR A 322 3.41 14.12 1.90
C THR A 322 3.25 15.08 3.07
N ARG A 323 2.19 15.88 3.09
CA ARG A 323 1.92 16.81 4.22
C ARG A 323 1.74 16.05 5.53
N ASN A 324 0.96 14.97 5.49
CA ASN A 324 0.71 14.15 6.68
C ASN A 324 2.01 13.50 7.20
N PHE A 325 2.83 12.91 6.33
CA PHE A 325 4.08 12.26 6.73
C PHE A 325 5.12 13.25 7.24
N LEU A 326 5.24 14.45 6.66
CA LEU A 326 6.11 15.49 7.19
C LEU A 326 5.66 15.95 8.59
N GLN A 327 4.35 16.10 8.82
CA GLN A 327 3.82 16.44 10.13
C GLN A 327 4.03 15.31 11.16
N LYS A 328 3.80 14.05 10.75
CA LYS A 328 4.03 12.87 11.58
C LYS A 328 5.50 12.77 11.98
N SER A 329 6.41 12.83 11.02
CA SER A 329 7.86 12.77 11.27
C SER A 329 8.35 13.92 12.15
N ALA A 330 7.80 15.13 11.97
CA ALA A 330 8.15 16.27 12.80
C ALA A 330 7.73 16.08 14.27
N ARG A 331 6.53 15.51 14.51
CA ARG A 331 6.06 15.17 15.86
C ARG A 331 6.93 14.10 16.51
N GLU A 332 7.29 13.05 15.77
CA GLU A 332 8.11 11.94 16.26
C GLU A 332 9.53 12.40 16.63
N LEU A 333 10.07 13.36 15.88
CA LEU A 333 11.43 13.91 16.09
C LEU A 333 11.46 15.14 17.02
N GLY A 334 10.29 15.69 17.38
CA GLY A 334 10.22 16.90 18.22
C GLY A 334 10.73 18.16 17.52
N VAL A 335 10.59 18.25 16.18
CA VAL A 335 11.04 19.38 15.37
C VAL A 335 9.87 20.06 14.66
N ASP A 336 10.10 21.26 14.11
CA ASP A 336 9.10 21.95 13.32
C ASP A 336 8.80 21.21 12.02
N SER A 337 7.51 21.14 11.65
CA SER A 337 7.08 20.49 10.41
C SER A 337 7.57 21.23 9.19
N LYS A 338 8.26 20.53 8.30
CA LYS A 338 8.71 21.06 7.02
C LYS A 338 7.55 21.15 6.02
N ARG A 339 7.73 22.00 5.01
CA ARG A 339 6.77 22.17 3.91
C ARG A 339 7.48 21.98 2.59
N MET A 340 6.81 21.33 1.64
CA MET A 340 7.32 21.23 0.27
C MET A 340 7.06 22.52 -0.50
N SER A 341 8.02 22.99 -1.29
CA SER A 341 7.76 24.02 -2.31
C SER A 341 6.86 23.48 -3.41
N ASP A 342 6.12 24.36 -4.11
CA ASP A 342 5.23 23.94 -5.21
C ASP A 342 5.99 23.23 -6.33
N ALA A 343 7.22 23.66 -6.61
CA ALA A 343 8.07 23.02 -7.61
C ALA A 343 8.49 21.61 -7.21
N ALA A 344 8.89 21.40 -5.93
CA ALA A 344 9.24 20.08 -5.42
C ALA A 344 8.01 19.16 -5.35
N MET A 345 6.85 19.68 -4.97
CA MET A 345 5.59 18.92 -4.95
C MET A 345 5.18 18.45 -6.34
N LYS A 346 5.23 19.35 -7.35
CA LYS A 346 4.94 18.99 -8.74
C LYS A 346 5.86 17.88 -9.23
N LEU A 347 7.14 17.92 -8.88
CA LEU A 347 8.08 16.86 -9.23
C LEU A 347 7.68 15.55 -8.56
N LEU A 348 7.37 15.53 -7.26
CA LEU A 348 6.97 14.30 -6.55
C LEU A 348 5.77 13.62 -7.21
N VAL A 349 4.78 14.39 -7.65
CA VAL A 349 3.56 13.86 -8.31
C VAL A 349 3.90 13.13 -9.63
N THR A 350 5.01 13.45 -10.29
CA THR A 350 5.44 12.79 -11.54
C THR A 350 6.25 11.53 -11.32
N LEU A 351 6.71 11.26 -10.09
CA LEU A 351 7.54 10.11 -9.79
C LEU A 351 6.72 8.81 -9.68
N ALA A 352 7.30 7.71 -10.16
CA ALA A 352 6.62 6.41 -10.20
C ALA A 352 6.47 5.73 -8.83
N PHE A 353 7.30 6.04 -7.84
CA PHE A 353 7.33 5.44 -6.50
C PHE A 353 7.20 3.91 -6.50
N PRO A 354 8.21 3.15 -6.97
CA PRO A 354 8.13 1.69 -6.97
C PRO A 354 7.93 1.06 -5.58
N GLY A 355 8.35 1.74 -4.51
CA GLY A 355 8.07 1.38 -3.11
C GLY A 355 6.79 1.99 -2.56
N ASN A 356 5.96 2.61 -3.41
CA ASN A 356 4.65 3.15 -3.06
C ASN A 356 4.67 4.12 -1.86
N VAL A 357 3.66 4.02 -0.99
CA VAL A 357 3.49 4.89 0.18
C VAL A 357 4.64 4.74 1.17
N ARG A 358 5.19 3.52 1.34
CA ARG A 358 6.35 3.31 2.22
C ARG A 358 7.58 4.09 1.75
N GLN A 359 7.81 4.16 0.44
CA GLN A 359 8.90 4.97 -0.11
C GLN A 359 8.66 6.47 0.10
N LEU A 360 7.43 6.94 -0.08
CA LEU A 360 7.07 8.34 0.17
C LEU A 360 7.21 8.70 1.67
N GLU A 361 6.77 7.82 2.57
CA GLU A 361 6.92 8.01 4.03
C GLU A 361 8.40 8.10 4.42
N ASN A 362 9.23 7.17 3.93
CA ASN A 362 10.68 7.19 4.16
C ASN A 362 11.33 8.45 3.61
N LEU A 363 10.92 8.91 2.43
CA LEU A 363 11.38 10.18 1.85
C LEU A 363 11.03 11.36 2.77
N CYS A 364 9.79 11.43 3.24
CA CYS A 364 9.36 12.51 4.14
C CYS A 364 10.13 12.50 5.46
N HIS A 365 10.37 11.32 6.03
CA HIS A 365 11.18 11.17 7.23
C HIS A 365 12.63 11.63 6.99
N TRP A 366 13.23 11.20 5.89
CA TRP A 366 14.58 11.63 5.49
C TRP A 366 14.66 13.15 5.29
N LEU A 367 13.67 13.75 4.60
CA LEU A 367 13.62 15.20 4.40
C LEU A 367 13.47 15.97 5.73
N THR A 368 12.72 15.43 6.68
CA THR A 368 12.55 16.06 8.00
C THR A 368 13.89 16.16 8.72
N VAL A 369 14.78 15.17 8.56
CA VAL A 369 16.10 15.13 9.20
C VAL A 369 17.14 15.91 8.39
N MET A 370 17.17 15.74 7.07
CA MET A 370 18.31 16.15 6.24
C MET A 370 18.14 17.52 5.56
N ALA A 371 16.91 17.97 5.31
CA ALA A 371 16.74 19.26 4.65
C ALA A 371 17.11 20.41 5.60
N PRO A 372 17.96 21.36 5.18
CA PRO A 372 18.47 22.41 6.07
C PRO A 372 17.40 23.50 6.37
N ALA A 373 16.49 23.77 5.44
CA ALA A 373 15.46 24.80 5.54
C ALA A 373 14.09 24.21 5.90
N GLN A 374 13.18 25.06 6.38
CA GLN A 374 11.79 24.68 6.68
C GLN A 374 10.99 24.44 5.41
N VAL A 375 11.34 25.11 4.29
CA VAL A 375 10.77 24.88 2.97
C VAL A 375 11.72 24.00 2.16
N VAL A 376 11.26 22.82 1.77
CA VAL A 376 12.01 21.83 1.00
C VAL A 376 11.92 22.18 -0.48
N GLU A 377 13.05 22.38 -1.12
CA GLU A 377 13.20 22.65 -2.56
C GLU A 377 13.64 21.39 -3.31
N ILE A 378 13.61 21.44 -4.66
CA ILE A 378 14.05 20.32 -5.52
C ILE A 378 15.50 19.90 -5.21
N LYS A 379 16.37 20.89 -4.90
CA LYS A 379 17.79 20.64 -4.56
C LYS A 379 17.98 19.82 -3.27
N ASP A 380 16.98 19.81 -2.38
CA ASP A 380 17.01 19.09 -1.10
C ASP A 380 16.54 17.65 -1.22
N LEU A 381 15.94 17.27 -2.37
CA LEU A 381 15.54 15.91 -2.66
C LEU A 381 16.77 15.00 -2.87
N PRO A 382 16.68 13.68 -2.59
CA PRO A 382 17.75 12.74 -2.88
C PRO A 382 18.17 12.77 -4.36
N PRO A 383 19.47 12.56 -4.68
CA PRO A 383 19.98 12.64 -6.05
C PRO A 383 19.24 11.73 -7.04
N GLU A 384 18.84 10.53 -6.60
CA GLU A 384 18.13 9.53 -7.39
C GLU A 384 16.76 10.05 -7.88
N MET A 385 16.10 10.89 -7.09
CA MET A 385 14.81 11.47 -7.44
C MET A 385 14.93 12.73 -8.29
N ARG A 386 16.08 13.42 -8.26
CA ARG A 386 16.35 14.59 -9.10
C ARG A 386 16.66 14.19 -10.55
N GLY A 387 17.35 13.05 -10.76
CA GLY A 387 17.71 12.56 -12.09
C GLY A 387 16.49 12.16 -12.94
N ALA A 388 15.48 11.58 -12.35
CA ALA A 388 14.23 11.21 -13.02
C ALA A 388 13.46 12.41 -13.63
N ALA A 389 13.75 13.63 -13.17
CA ALA A 389 13.15 14.85 -13.73
C ALA A 389 13.83 15.31 -15.03
N GLN A 390 15.07 14.93 -15.29
CA GLN A 390 15.82 15.35 -16.48
C GLN A 390 15.52 14.49 -17.70
N ASP A 391 15.12 13.23 -17.49
CA ASP A 391 14.77 12.30 -18.59
C ASP A 391 13.36 12.53 -19.17
N SER A 392 12.51 13.35 -18.53
CA SER A 392 11.13 13.61 -18.95
C SER A 392 10.94 14.87 -19.79
N VAL A 393 12.00 15.62 -20.11
CA VAL A 393 11.93 16.77 -21.02
C VAL A 393 12.34 16.32 -22.44
N PRO A 394 11.41 16.21 -23.41
CA PRO A 394 11.81 15.96 -24.79
C PRO A 394 12.64 17.15 -25.27
N SER A 395 13.93 16.93 -25.48
CA SER A 395 14.84 17.91 -26.07
C SER A 395 14.33 18.31 -27.47
N ARG A 396 13.57 19.40 -27.52
CA ARG A 396 13.32 20.09 -28.78
C ARG A 396 14.60 20.79 -29.20
N THR A 397 15.40 20.12 -29.98
CA THR A 397 16.50 20.74 -30.74
C THR A 397 15.87 21.65 -31.81
N PRO A 398 16.21 22.94 -31.85
CA PRO A 398 15.76 23.79 -32.96
C PRO A 398 16.43 23.34 -34.26
N GLY A 399 15.61 23.03 -35.26
CA GLY A 399 16.06 22.63 -36.56
C GLY A 399 17.01 23.63 -37.21
N ARG A 400 18.13 23.15 -37.68
CA ARG A 400 19.01 23.86 -38.59
C ARG A 400 18.62 23.46 -40.02
N PRO A 401 18.51 24.41 -40.96
CA PRO A 401 18.00 24.16 -42.33
C PRO A 401 18.99 23.35 -43.14
N ILE A 402 18.45 22.41 -43.89
CA ILE A 402 19.11 21.62 -44.89
C ILE A 402 19.46 22.54 -46.05
N SER A 403 20.74 22.63 -46.40
CA SER A 403 21.17 23.17 -47.69
C SER A 403 21.88 22.03 -48.47
N SER A 404 21.44 21.92 -49.70
CA SER A 404 21.70 20.87 -50.67
C SER A 404 23.04 21.00 -51.39
N LEU A 405 23.46 19.85 -52.02
CA LEU A 405 24.42 19.65 -53.10
C LEU A 405 25.93 19.70 -52.70
N GLU A 406 26.72 18.68 -52.97
CA GLU A 406 27.20 18.23 -54.29
C GLU A 406 27.96 16.89 -54.23
N VAL A 407 27.87 16.19 -55.31
CA VAL A 407 28.53 14.92 -55.66
C VAL A 407 30.00 15.14 -56.03
N ALA A 408 30.92 14.33 -55.53
CA ALA A 408 32.10 13.88 -56.31
C ALA A 408 32.77 12.65 -55.72
N ALA A 409 33.13 11.77 -56.60
CA ALA A 409 33.70 10.44 -56.41
C ALA A 409 35.19 10.41 -56.03
N GLY A 410 35.62 9.29 -55.48
CA GLY A 410 36.95 8.75 -55.67
C GLY A 410 37.83 8.61 -54.44
N GLY A 411 38.22 7.38 -54.10
CA GLY A 411 39.54 7.13 -53.58
C GLY A 411 39.69 6.45 -52.21
N ASP A 412 40.04 5.20 -52.32
CA ASP A 412 40.98 4.43 -51.49
C ASP A 412 40.55 3.78 -50.16
N PRO A 413 40.58 2.44 -50.05
CA PRO A 413 40.05 1.65 -48.93
C PRO A 413 41.10 1.27 -47.87
N LEU A 414 42.10 2.06 -47.60
CA LEU A 414 43.19 1.69 -46.65
C LEU A 414 43.36 2.64 -45.44
N ARG A 415 42.33 3.43 -45.06
CA ARG A 415 42.44 4.34 -43.92
C ARG A 415 41.26 4.30 -42.93
N ALA A 416 40.53 3.16 -42.85
CA ALA A 416 39.35 3.00 -42.04
C ALA A 416 39.55 2.30 -40.68
N GLU A 417 40.75 1.82 -40.35
CA GLU A 417 40.98 1.05 -39.12
C GLU A 417 41.54 1.83 -37.93
N ALA A 418 41.70 3.16 -38.02
CA ALA A 418 42.31 3.93 -36.94
C ALA A 418 41.34 4.89 -36.16
N ASN A 419 40.02 4.89 -36.45
CA ASN A 419 39.10 5.86 -35.85
C ASN A 419 37.88 5.25 -35.15
N GLU A 420 37.87 3.95 -34.88
CA GLU A 420 36.77 3.25 -34.16
C GLU A 420 37.08 3.08 -32.65
N ALA A 421 38.25 3.48 -32.19
CA ALA A 421 38.68 3.40 -30.78
C ALA A 421 38.29 4.63 -29.91
N ALA A 422 37.55 5.60 -30.43
CA ALA A 422 37.27 6.86 -29.72
C ALA A 422 35.79 7.22 -29.54
N ARG A 423 34.86 6.26 -29.61
CA ARG A 423 33.44 6.48 -29.29
C ARG A 423 32.80 5.29 -28.61
N ALA A 424 33.29 4.94 -27.40
CA ALA A 424 32.49 4.18 -26.44
C ALA A 424 31.75 5.17 -25.56
N PRO A 425 30.42 4.96 -25.30
CA PRO A 425 29.71 5.76 -24.31
C PRO A 425 30.34 5.52 -22.93
N ALA A 426 30.49 6.58 -22.14
CA ALA A 426 30.97 6.49 -20.76
C ALA A 426 29.98 5.69 -19.92
N THR A 427 30.16 4.39 -19.86
CA THR A 427 29.49 3.52 -18.90
C THR A 427 29.93 3.91 -17.50
N SER A 428 28.99 3.98 -16.55
CA SER A 428 29.29 4.28 -15.16
C SER A 428 30.29 3.24 -14.60
N ASP A 429 31.13 3.63 -13.64
CA ASP A 429 32.10 2.68 -13.06
C ASP A 429 31.42 1.46 -12.39
N ALA A 430 30.14 1.58 -12.05
CA ALA A 430 29.29 0.49 -11.59
C ALA A 430 28.96 -0.54 -12.70
N GLU A 431 28.81 -0.13 -13.96
CA GLU A 431 28.55 -1.03 -15.09
C GLU A 431 29.82 -1.72 -15.58
N LYS A 432 30.97 -1.06 -15.46
CA LYS A 432 32.24 -1.62 -15.88
C LYS A 432 32.66 -2.86 -15.08
N TRP A 433 32.51 -2.83 -13.74
CA TRP A 433 32.89 -3.99 -12.93
C TRP A 433 31.94 -5.18 -13.12
N GLN A 434 30.64 -4.93 -13.37
CA GLN A 434 29.68 -5.98 -13.69
C GLN A 434 30.01 -6.68 -15.00
N THR A 435 30.30 -5.90 -16.05
CA THR A 435 30.72 -6.43 -17.37
C THR A 435 32.00 -7.26 -17.28
N GLU A 436 32.96 -6.84 -16.42
CA GLU A 436 34.22 -7.59 -16.24
C GLU A 436 33.98 -8.88 -15.45
N LEU A 437 33.08 -8.86 -14.46
CA LEU A 437 32.67 -10.04 -13.71
C LEU A 437 31.96 -11.06 -14.62
N GLU A 438 31.02 -10.58 -15.45
CA GLU A 438 30.31 -11.41 -16.44
C GLU A 438 31.29 -12.07 -17.43
N ARG A 439 32.24 -11.32 -17.94
CA ARG A 439 33.28 -11.85 -18.85
C ARG A 439 34.11 -12.91 -18.16
N THR A 440 34.53 -12.70 -16.93
CA THR A 440 35.35 -13.65 -16.16
C THR A 440 34.54 -14.92 -15.84
N ALA A 441 33.27 -14.77 -15.43
CA ALA A 441 32.39 -15.91 -15.20
C ALA A 441 32.14 -16.73 -16.45
N ALA A 442 31.84 -16.07 -17.58
CA ALA A 442 31.64 -16.75 -18.88
C ALA A 442 32.89 -17.53 -19.33
N HIS A 443 34.07 -16.94 -19.13
CA HIS A 443 35.33 -17.63 -19.45
C HIS A 443 35.58 -18.87 -18.57
N MET A 444 35.30 -18.78 -17.25
CA MET A 444 35.45 -19.91 -16.32
C MET A 444 34.43 -21.03 -16.63
N LEU A 445 33.20 -20.67 -16.99
CA LEU A 445 32.17 -21.63 -17.40
C LEU A 445 32.52 -22.32 -18.74
N ALA A 446 33.08 -21.56 -19.68
CA ALA A 446 33.54 -22.12 -20.95
C ALA A 446 34.71 -23.12 -20.81
N LEU A 447 35.45 -23.07 -19.71
CA LEU A 447 36.50 -24.01 -19.33
C LEU A 447 35.97 -25.22 -18.51
N ASP A 448 34.65 -25.40 -18.43
CA ASP A 448 33.95 -26.50 -17.72
C ASP A 448 34.35 -26.61 -16.22
N ARG A 449 34.62 -25.47 -15.56
CA ARG A 449 34.95 -25.44 -14.15
C ARG A 449 33.70 -25.57 -13.30
N HIS A 450 33.72 -26.49 -12.34
CA HIS A 450 32.59 -26.70 -11.39
C HIS A 450 32.66 -25.84 -10.11
N ASP A 451 33.76 -25.10 -9.90
CA ASP A 451 34.05 -24.27 -8.71
C ASP A 451 33.94 -22.75 -8.98
N VAL A 452 33.25 -22.34 -10.06
CA VAL A 452 33.20 -20.94 -10.50
C VAL A 452 32.70 -19.99 -9.43
N MET A 453 31.63 -20.37 -8.70
CA MET A 453 31.07 -19.55 -7.64
C MET A 453 32.05 -19.35 -6.47
N ASP A 454 32.69 -20.43 -6.01
CA ASP A 454 33.69 -20.38 -4.94
C ASP A 454 34.91 -19.56 -5.34
N ALA A 455 35.40 -19.73 -6.55
CA ALA A 455 36.55 -18.99 -7.06
C ALA A 455 36.29 -17.49 -7.15
N LEU A 456 35.15 -17.09 -7.70
CA LEU A 456 34.77 -15.68 -7.82
C LEU A 456 34.47 -15.06 -6.45
N THR A 457 33.82 -15.78 -5.55
CA THR A 457 33.54 -15.31 -4.17
C THR A 457 34.84 -15.09 -3.42
N ARG A 458 35.80 -16.02 -3.48
CA ARG A 458 37.13 -15.86 -2.86
C ARG A 458 37.88 -14.66 -3.41
N GLN A 459 37.85 -14.46 -4.72
CA GLN A 459 38.52 -13.34 -5.38
C GLN A 459 37.88 -12.00 -4.95
N PHE A 460 36.55 -11.92 -4.91
CA PHE A 460 35.82 -10.75 -4.47
C PHE A 460 36.10 -10.42 -3.00
N GLU A 461 35.97 -11.38 -2.11
CA GLU A 461 36.21 -11.21 -0.67
C GLU A 461 37.67 -10.81 -0.38
N SER A 462 38.64 -11.45 -1.04
CA SER A 462 40.06 -11.13 -0.84
C SER A 462 40.37 -9.69 -1.28
N THR A 463 39.75 -9.23 -2.37
CA THR A 463 39.94 -7.88 -2.87
C THR A 463 39.35 -6.84 -1.93
N LEU A 464 38.11 -7.05 -1.44
CA LEU A 464 37.46 -6.15 -0.49
C LEU A 464 38.20 -6.05 0.84
N ILE A 465 38.60 -7.22 1.41
CA ILE A 465 39.30 -7.24 2.69
C ILE A 465 40.68 -6.56 2.56
N ARG A 466 41.42 -6.81 1.48
CA ARG A 466 42.71 -6.18 1.21
C ARG A 466 42.59 -4.65 1.08
N MET A 467 41.58 -4.18 0.36
CA MET A 467 41.33 -2.76 0.20
C MET A 467 40.92 -2.10 1.52
N ALA A 468 40.05 -2.74 2.31
CA ALA A 468 39.65 -2.23 3.62
C ALA A 468 40.85 -2.16 4.60
N LEU A 469 41.72 -3.19 4.62
CA LEU A 469 42.93 -3.20 5.44
C LEU A 469 43.91 -2.12 5.01
N ARG A 470 44.11 -1.90 3.69
CA ARG A 470 44.92 -0.78 3.20
C ARG A 470 44.41 0.59 3.66
N HIS A 471 43.08 0.80 3.53
CA HIS A 471 42.44 2.07 3.96
C HIS A 471 42.46 2.30 5.47
N THR A 472 42.56 1.28 6.27
CA THR A 472 42.57 1.36 7.74
C THR A 472 43.99 1.19 8.33
N GLY A 473 45.01 1.17 7.49
CA GLY A 473 46.41 0.96 7.94
C GLY A 473 46.62 -0.34 8.71
N GLY A 474 45.96 -1.43 8.27
CA GLY A 474 46.05 -2.77 8.87
C GLY A 474 45.19 -2.99 10.10
N ARG A 475 44.39 -2.01 10.53
CA ARG A 475 43.51 -2.14 11.72
C ARG A 475 42.27 -2.99 11.43
N ARG A 476 42.33 -4.29 11.82
CA ARG A 476 41.30 -5.30 11.54
C ARG A 476 39.92 -4.92 12.07
N ILE A 477 39.83 -4.28 13.26
CA ILE A 477 38.54 -3.88 13.85
C ILE A 477 37.87 -2.79 13.03
N GLU A 478 38.61 -1.79 12.61
CA GLU A 478 38.11 -0.69 11.80
C GLU A 478 37.76 -1.14 10.38
N ALA A 479 38.55 -2.04 9.80
CA ALA A 479 38.24 -2.67 8.53
C ALA A 479 36.94 -3.50 8.59
N ALA A 480 36.71 -4.23 9.67
CA ALA A 480 35.47 -4.99 9.90
C ALA A 480 34.24 -4.05 9.94
N GLN A 481 34.33 -2.94 10.66
CA GLN A 481 33.27 -1.93 10.76
C GLN A 481 32.94 -1.31 9.39
N ARG A 482 33.97 -0.97 8.59
CA ARG A 482 33.78 -0.39 7.24
C ARG A 482 33.18 -1.39 6.24
N LEU A 483 33.46 -2.68 6.40
CA LEU A 483 32.89 -3.75 5.58
C LEU A 483 31.53 -4.24 6.09
N GLY A 484 31.03 -3.74 7.21
CA GLY A 484 29.75 -4.17 7.79
C GLY A 484 29.76 -5.61 8.33
N ILE A 485 30.95 -6.18 8.68
CA ILE A 485 31.09 -7.55 9.15
C ILE A 485 31.62 -7.63 10.60
N GLY A 486 31.33 -8.73 11.27
CA GLY A 486 31.78 -8.95 12.64
C GLY A 486 33.30 -9.11 12.78
N ARG A 487 33.90 -8.71 13.93
CA ARG A 487 35.33 -8.85 14.22
C ARG A 487 35.84 -10.28 14.06
N ASN A 488 35.06 -11.26 14.50
CA ASN A 488 35.45 -12.67 14.39
C ASN A 488 35.38 -13.16 12.94
N THR A 489 34.44 -12.64 12.16
CA THR A 489 34.24 -12.97 10.74
C THR A 489 35.42 -12.49 9.90
N ILE A 490 35.87 -11.23 10.08
CA ILE A 490 37.00 -10.71 9.29
C ILE A 490 38.30 -11.46 9.63
N THR A 491 38.53 -11.80 10.91
CA THR A 491 39.70 -12.55 11.35
C THR A 491 39.73 -13.94 10.70
N ARG A 492 38.61 -14.67 10.74
CA ARG A 492 38.47 -15.98 10.10
C ARG A 492 38.69 -15.90 8.58
N LYS A 493 38.08 -14.90 7.91
CA LYS A 493 38.22 -14.74 6.44
C LYS A 493 39.64 -14.35 6.03
N ILE A 494 40.38 -13.59 6.84
CA ILE A 494 41.80 -13.29 6.60
C ILE A 494 42.63 -14.58 6.64
N GLN A 495 42.36 -15.48 7.58
CA GLN A 495 43.02 -16.80 7.67
C GLN A 495 42.61 -17.72 6.52
N ASP A 496 41.31 -17.86 6.24
CA ASP A 496 40.79 -18.73 5.18
C ASP A 496 41.26 -18.32 3.77
N LEU A 497 41.49 -17.02 3.56
CA LEU A 497 41.96 -16.46 2.28
C LEU A 497 43.48 -16.26 2.19
N GLY A 498 44.22 -16.62 3.25
CA GLY A 498 45.68 -16.51 3.29
C GLY A 498 46.21 -15.09 3.16
N LEU A 499 45.47 -14.08 3.67
CA LEU A 499 45.82 -12.67 3.58
C LEU A 499 46.71 -12.20 4.75
N GLU A 500 47.29 -13.12 5.50
CA GLU A 500 48.27 -12.83 6.54
C GLU A 500 49.62 -12.50 5.89
N GLU A 501 50.09 -11.26 6.12
CA GLU A 501 51.38 -10.69 5.73
C GLU A 501 51.59 -10.23 4.28
N SER A 502 51.26 -8.96 4.05
CA SER A 502 52.08 -8.08 3.21
C SER A 502 52.21 -6.73 3.94
N SER A 503 52.85 -6.76 5.12
CA SER A 503 53.34 -5.57 5.79
C SER A 503 54.84 -5.52 5.56
N ARG A 504 55.24 -4.89 4.46
CA ARG A 504 56.53 -4.19 4.32
C ARG A 504 56.38 -2.96 3.42
#